data_2d9da2f0e7aa51d9a8e8fe91d556c58a
#
_entry.id   2d9da2f0e7aa51d9a8e8fe91d556c58a
#
_cell.length_a   1.000
_cell.length_b   1.000
_cell.length_c   1.000
_cell.angle_alpha   90.00
_cell.angle_beta   90.00
_cell.angle_gamma   90.00
#
_symmetry.space_group_name_H-M   'P 1'
#
loop_
_entity.id
_entity.type
_entity.pdbx_description
1 polymer ?
#
loop_
_entity_poly.entity_id
_entity_poly.type
_entity_poly.pdbx_seq_one_letter_code
_entity_poly.pdbx_strand_id
1 'polypeptide(L)'
;LPFPARHLLPMEKYIDEQEAHGAVNDRWTTILSSRGCPYGCTFCDSRRTKFISRTAKDVVDEIEHCYTKYGIVEFHFEDDNLTLQRDRIIEICEEIIKREIDIKWQTPNGIRASVTDEIMLLKMKKSGCTHITLAPESGSERVMQEIVQKGKDFSHDQLLDIGRSASK
;
A
#
# COMPACT_ATOMS: atom_id res chain seq x y z
N LEU A 1 17.97 -5.48 -2.66
CA LEU A 1 17.75 -6.78 -2.03
C LEU A 1 17.17 -7.74 -3.05
N PRO A 2 17.50 -9.04 -3.02
CA PRO A 2 16.85 -10.02 -3.88
C PRO A 2 15.34 -10.14 -3.53
N PHE A 3 14.55 -10.66 -4.47
CA PHE A 3 13.15 -11.00 -4.20
C PHE A 3 13.05 -12.03 -3.08
N PRO A 4 11.94 -12.06 -2.33
CA PRO A 4 11.68 -13.13 -1.39
C PRO A 4 11.84 -14.51 -2.05
N ALA A 5 12.50 -15.44 -1.36
CA ALA A 5 12.81 -16.77 -1.91
C ALA A 5 11.56 -17.69 -1.96
N ARG A 6 10.50 -17.23 -2.62
CA ARG A 6 9.22 -17.95 -2.74
C ARG A 6 9.36 -19.35 -3.33
N HIS A 7 10.41 -19.57 -4.15
CA HIS A 7 10.72 -20.88 -4.72
C HIS A 7 11.11 -21.94 -3.68
N LEU A 8 11.46 -21.54 -2.45
CA LEU A 8 11.75 -22.44 -1.32
C LEU A 8 10.51 -22.74 -0.48
N LEU A 9 9.39 -22.13 -0.78
CA LEU A 9 8.12 -22.30 -0.06
C LEU A 9 7.14 -23.13 -0.87
N PRO A 10 6.27 -23.91 -0.23
CA PRO A 10 5.16 -24.58 -0.89
C PRO A 10 4.06 -23.57 -1.24
N MET A 11 4.31 -22.73 -2.27
CA MET A 11 3.47 -21.58 -2.59
C MET A 11 2.00 -21.93 -2.82
N GLU A 12 1.69 -23.05 -3.48
CA GLU A 12 0.29 -23.46 -3.68
C GLU A 12 -0.42 -23.71 -2.34
N LYS A 13 0.25 -24.35 -1.38
CA LYS A 13 -0.32 -24.55 -0.05
C LYS A 13 -0.60 -23.23 0.67
N TYR A 14 0.30 -22.25 0.55
CA TYR A 14 0.06 -20.92 1.12
C TYR A 14 -1.10 -20.20 0.44
N ILE A 15 -1.25 -20.33 -0.88
CA ILE A 15 -2.35 -19.73 -1.63
C ILE A 15 -3.68 -20.38 -1.24
N ASP A 16 -3.72 -21.70 -1.10
CA ASP A 16 -4.94 -22.45 -0.79
C ASP A 16 -5.40 -22.27 0.67
N GLU A 17 -4.46 -22.10 1.61
CA GLU A 17 -4.74 -22.04 3.05
C GLU A 17 -4.79 -20.62 3.62
N GLN A 18 -4.44 -19.60 2.86
CA GLN A 18 -4.39 -18.24 3.39
C GLN A 18 -5.79 -17.66 3.58
N GLU A 19 -6.02 -17.06 4.75
CA GLU A 19 -7.21 -16.27 5.02
C GLU A 19 -7.09 -14.88 4.40
N ALA A 20 -8.09 -14.48 3.63
CA ALA A 20 -8.08 -13.21 2.92
C ALA A 20 -8.43 -12.03 3.83
N HIS A 21 -7.53 -11.08 4.00
CA HIS A 21 -7.83 -9.76 4.53
C HIS A 21 -8.48 -8.89 3.44
N GLY A 22 -9.75 -9.21 3.09
CA GLY A 22 -10.48 -8.47 2.05
C GLY A 22 -9.97 -8.67 0.63
N ALA A 23 -9.22 -9.75 0.36
CA ALA A 23 -8.86 -10.12 -1.00
C ALA A 23 -10.11 -10.37 -1.85
N VAL A 24 -10.08 -9.93 -3.11
CA VAL A 24 -11.17 -10.12 -4.07
C VAL A 24 -10.91 -11.30 -5.02
N ASN A 25 -9.70 -11.87 -4.95
CA ASN A 25 -9.29 -13.05 -5.73
C ASN A 25 -8.69 -14.11 -4.82
N ASP A 26 -8.80 -15.38 -5.25
CA ASP A 26 -8.28 -16.52 -4.47
C ASP A 26 -6.75 -16.64 -4.54
N ARG A 27 -6.12 -16.08 -5.60
CA ARG A 27 -4.66 -16.13 -5.79
C ARG A 27 -4.03 -14.79 -5.51
N TRP A 28 -3.75 -14.53 -4.25
CA TRP A 28 -3.14 -13.30 -3.81
C TRP A 28 -1.84 -13.55 -3.00
N THR A 29 -1.03 -12.51 -2.82
CA THR A 29 0.14 -12.52 -1.95
C THR A 29 0.47 -11.15 -1.42
N THR A 30 1.28 -11.09 -0.38
CA THR A 30 1.81 -9.83 0.14
C THR A 30 3.04 -9.38 -0.63
N ILE A 31 3.25 -8.05 -0.67
CA ILE A 31 4.44 -7.41 -1.21
C ILE A 31 4.86 -6.25 -0.32
N LEU A 32 6.18 -6.06 -0.17
CA LEU A 32 6.77 -4.91 0.50
C LEU A 32 7.54 -4.07 -0.51
N SER A 33 7.09 -2.86 -0.75
CA SER A 33 7.76 -1.90 -1.64
C SER A 33 8.66 -0.93 -0.87
N SER A 34 8.37 -0.75 0.42
CA SER A 34 9.14 0.07 1.35
C SER A 34 8.98 -0.42 2.79
N ARG A 35 9.80 0.09 3.68
CA ARG A 35 9.69 -0.14 5.13
C ARG A 35 10.11 1.10 5.88
N GLY A 36 9.58 1.23 7.11
CA GLY A 36 9.84 2.34 8.00
C GLY A 36 8.93 3.54 7.75
N CYS A 37 8.75 4.35 8.78
CA CYS A 37 7.89 5.54 8.76
C CYS A 37 8.52 6.65 9.60
N PRO A 38 8.76 7.86 9.04
CA PRO A 38 9.38 8.97 9.79
C PRO A 38 8.43 9.66 10.76
N TYR A 39 7.12 9.38 10.68
CA TYR A 39 6.12 9.99 11.55
C TYR A 39 6.19 9.46 12.98
N GLY A 40 5.60 10.20 13.90
CA GLY A 40 5.76 10.00 15.33
C GLY A 40 4.53 9.44 16.06
N CYS A 41 3.59 8.79 15.35
CA CYS A 41 2.36 8.27 15.96
C CYS A 41 2.68 7.41 17.19
N THR A 42 2.16 7.80 18.36
CA THR A 42 2.60 7.28 19.66
C THR A 42 2.35 5.79 19.88
N PHE A 43 1.34 5.26 19.21
CA PHE A 43 0.92 3.85 19.31
C PHE A 43 1.62 2.93 18.27
N CYS A 44 2.36 3.52 17.31
CA CYS A 44 2.87 2.77 16.16
C CYS A 44 4.31 2.27 16.41
N ASP A 45 4.57 1.00 16.15
CA ASP A 45 5.89 0.39 16.30
C ASP A 45 6.89 0.90 15.27
N SER A 46 6.41 1.26 14.05
CA SER A 46 7.25 1.81 12.97
C SER A 46 7.57 3.29 13.12
N ARG A 47 7.10 3.95 14.20
CA ARG A 47 7.31 5.39 14.43
C ARG A 47 8.77 5.79 14.40
N ARG A 48 9.07 6.94 13.73
CA ARG A 48 10.41 7.56 13.66
C ARG A 48 11.50 6.61 13.17
N THR A 49 11.14 5.59 12.41
CA THR A 49 12.09 4.70 11.77
C THR A 49 12.54 5.26 10.42
N LYS A 50 13.75 4.87 10.00
CA LYS A 50 14.28 5.28 8.71
C LYS A 50 13.45 4.67 7.58
N PHE A 51 12.89 5.52 6.74
CA PHE A 51 12.21 5.08 5.53
C PHE A 51 13.22 4.60 4.49
N ILE A 52 13.01 3.40 3.96
CA ILE A 52 13.83 2.78 2.92
C ILE A 52 12.87 2.21 1.88
N SER A 53 12.99 2.66 0.63
CA SER A 53 12.15 2.22 -0.48
C SER A 53 12.93 1.48 -1.56
N ARG A 54 12.24 0.58 -2.24
CA ARG A 54 12.67 -0.04 -3.49
C ARG A 54 12.30 0.89 -4.66
N THR A 55 12.99 0.77 -5.77
CA THR A 55 12.61 1.48 -7.00
C THR A 55 11.28 0.93 -7.54
N ALA A 56 10.55 1.75 -8.29
CA ALA A 56 9.31 1.32 -8.94
C ALA A 56 9.55 0.10 -9.85
N LYS A 57 10.62 0.14 -10.64
CA LYS A 57 11.01 -0.98 -11.50
C LYS A 57 11.20 -2.27 -10.72
N ASP A 58 11.96 -2.26 -9.62
CA ASP A 58 12.24 -3.46 -8.82
C ASP A 58 10.97 -4.05 -8.18
N VAL A 59 10.04 -3.18 -7.74
CA VAL A 59 8.73 -3.61 -7.21
C VAL A 59 7.90 -4.29 -8.30
N VAL A 60 7.82 -3.68 -9.48
CA VAL A 60 7.00 -4.22 -10.58
C VAL A 60 7.64 -5.46 -11.20
N ASP A 61 8.98 -5.56 -11.22
CA ASP A 61 9.67 -6.79 -11.62
C ASP A 61 9.28 -7.98 -10.71
N GLU A 62 9.12 -7.75 -9.38
CA GLU A 62 8.64 -8.78 -8.46
C GLU A 62 7.17 -9.13 -8.70
N ILE A 63 6.32 -8.12 -8.92
CA ILE A 63 4.90 -8.32 -9.25
C ILE A 63 4.78 -9.19 -10.49
N GLU A 64 5.46 -8.83 -11.58
CA GLU A 64 5.45 -9.56 -12.84
C GLU A 64 5.98 -10.99 -12.69
N HIS A 65 7.04 -11.17 -11.90
CA HIS A 65 7.56 -12.49 -11.56
C HIS A 65 6.51 -13.35 -10.83
N CYS A 66 5.82 -12.79 -9.84
CA CYS A 66 4.77 -13.51 -9.11
C CYS A 66 3.56 -13.82 -10.01
N TYR A 67 3.18 -12.87 -10.85
CA TYR A 67 2.08 -13.00 -11.80
C TYR A 67 2.37 -14.14 -12.81
N THR A 68 3.55 -14.13 -13.42
CA THR A 68 3.90 -15.11 -14.47
C THR A 68 4.24 -16.49 -13.92
N LYS A 69 4.93 -16.56 -12.77
CA LYS A 69 5.44 -17.83 -12.25
C LYS A 69 4.46 -18.55 -11.34
N TYR A 70 3.70 -17.81 -10.53
CA TYR A 70 2.81 -18.37 -9.52
C TYR A 70 1.33 -18.10 -9.81
N GLY A 71 1.00 -17.41 -10.91
CA GLY A 71 -0.37 -17.04 -11.26
C GLY A 71 -1.04 -16.12 -10.23
N ILE A 72 -0.24 -15.34 -9.47
CA ILE A 72 -0.76 -14.37 -8.50
C ILE A 72 -1.40 -13.21 -9.26
N VAL A 73 -2.66 -12.93 -8.98
CA VAL A 73 -3.44 -11.87 -9.64
C VAL A 73 -3.85 -10.74 -8.69
N GLU A 74 -3.53 -10.88 -7.40
CA GLU A 74 -3.80 -9.82 -6.43
C GLU A 74 -2.62 -9.65 -5.45
N PHE A 75 -2.32 -8.38 -5.12
CA PHE A 75 -1.20 -8.02 -4.26
C PHE A 75 -1.65 -7.11 -3.12
N HIS A 76 -1.26 -7.45 -1.89
CA HIS A 76 -1.46 -6.61 -0.72
C HIS A 76 -0.14 -5.92 -0.37
N PHE A 77 -0.10 -4.60 -0.50
CA PHE A 77 1.07 -3.79 -0.11
C PHE A 77 1.10 -3.62 1.41
N GLU A 78 2.02 -4.35 2.07
CA GLU A 78 2.19 -4.36 3.52
C GLU A 78 3.20 -3.31 4.02
N ASP A 79 3.36 -2.25 3.28
CA ASP A 79 4.24 -1.13 3.61
C ASP A 79 3.75 -0.40 4.85
N ASP A 80 4.67 0.05 5.73
CA ASP A 80 4.35 0.91 6.87
C ASP A 80 3.74 2.26 6.43
N ASN A 81 4.14 2.76 5.25
CA ASN A 81 3.64 3.99 4.66
C ASN A 81 3.90 4.02 3.15
N LEU A 82 3.08 3.34 2.38
CA LEU A 82 3.23 3.18 0.93
C LEU A 82 3.32 4.51 0.19
N THR A 83 2.47 5.48 0.56
CA THR A 83 2.30 6.75 -0.16
C THR A 83 3.26 7.85 0.28
N LEU A 84 4.21 7.58 1.20
CA LEU A 84 5.13 8.60 1.71
C LEU A 84 5.91 9.32 0.60
N GLN A 85 6.34 8.60 -0.42
CA GLN A 85 6.98 9.15 -1.62
C GLN A 85 5.98 9.13 -2.78
N ARG A 86 5.26 10.23 -2.94
CA ARG A 86 4.20 10.42 -3.92
C ARG A 86 4.62 9.98 -5.33
N ASP A 87 5.73 10.50 -5.83
CA ASP A 87 6.16 10.25 -7.20
C ASP A 87 6.50 8.77 -7.41
N ARG A 88 7.09 8.11 -6.42
CA ARG A 88 7.40 6.68 -6.49
C ARG A 88 6.15 5.81 -6.64
N ILE A 89 5.06 6.09 -5.90
CA ILE A 89 3.83 5.30 -6.06
C ILE A 89 3.19 5.54 -7.42
N ILE A 90 3.27 6.75 -7.95
CA ILE A 90 2.84 7.06 -9.31
C ILE A 90 3.66 6.28 -10.33
N GLU A 91 5.00 6.24 -10.18
CA GLU A 91 5.89 5.44 -11.04
C GLU A 91 5.56 3.95 -10.98
N ILE A 92 5.26 3.38 -9.80
CA ILE A 92 4.83 1.97 -9.66
C ILE A 92 3.55 1.75 -10.48
N CYS A 93 2.54 2.62 -10.31
CA CYS A 93 1.29 2.52 -11.05
C CYS A 93 1.50 2.61 -12.57
N GLU A 94 2.32 3.56 -13.02
CA GLU A 94 2.63 3.75 -14.43
C GLU A 94 3.38 2.56 -15.04
N GLU A 95 4.30 1.97 -14.29
CA GLU A 95 5.04 0.79 -14.74
C GLU A 95 4.14 -0.45 -14.84
N ILE A 96 3.19 -0.65 -13.91
CA ILE A 96 2.17 -1.71 -13.99
C ILE A 96 1.32 -1.53 -15.25
N ILE A 97 0.81 -0.31 -15.48
CA ILE A 97 -0.01 0.02 -16.65
C ILE A 97 0.77 -0.19 -17.95
N LYS A 98 2.01 0.30 -18.01
CA LYS A 98 2.88 0.21 -19.21
C LYS A 98 3.20 -1.23 -19.59
N ARG A 99 3.36 -2.12 -18.59
CA ARG A 99 3.62 -3.56 -18.85
C ARG A 99 2.34 -4.35 -19.08
N GLU A 100 1.18 -3.70 -19.03
CA GLU A 100 -0.13 -4.35 -19.22
C GLU A 100 -0.35 -5.55 -18.28
N ILE A 101 0.15 -5.45 -17.02
CA ILE A 101 -0.03 -6.50 -16.02
C ILE A 101 -1.44 -6.37 -15.44
N ASP A 102 -2.33 -7.32 -15.76
CA ASP A 102 -3.72 -7.31 -15.26
C ASP A 102 -3.79 -7.92 -13.87
N ILE A 103 -3.65 -7.06 -12.86
CA ILE A 103 -3.70 -7.42 -11.44
C ILE A 103 -4.67 -6.54 -10.67
N LYS A 104 -5.04 -7.02 -9.49
CA LYS A 104 -5.66 -6.21 -8.43
C LYS A 104 -4.65 -6.00 -7.31
N TRP A 105 -4.80 -4.90 -6.60
CA TRP A 105 -3.98 -4.66 -5.42
C TRP A 105 -4.66 -3.74 -4.42
N GLN A 106 -4.20 -3.79 -3.17
CA GLN A 106 -4.76 -3.02 -2.08
C GLN A 106 -3.72 -2.64 -1.02
N THR A 107 -4.11 -1.73 -0.12
CA THR A 107 -3.27 -1.19 0.93
C THR A 107 -3.85 -1.47 2.32
N PRO A 108 -3.74 -2.71 2.84
CA PRO A 108 -4.37 -3.10 4.11
C PRO A 108 -3.85 -2.29 5.30
N ASN A 109 -2.56 -1.96 5.34
CA ASN A 109 -1.95 -1.16 6.41
C ASN A 109 -2.28 0.32 6.34
N GLY A 110 -2.96 0.75 5.28
CA GLY A 110 -3.42 2.11 5.12
C GLY A 110 -2.45 3.04 4.40
N ILE A 111 -3.03 4.16 3.96
CA ILE A 111 -2.30 5.27 3.35
C ILE A 111 -2.52 6.55 4.14
N ARG A 112 -1.58 7.48 4.01
CA ARG A 112 -1.67 8.77 4.71
C ARG A 112 -2.38 9.80 3.84
N ALA A 113 -3.52 10.30 4.28
CA ALA A 113 -4.32 11.27 3.54
C ALA A 113 -3.55 12.55 3.22
N SER A 114 -2.67 13.04 4.13
CA SER A 114 -1.93 14.30 3.94
C SER A 114 -0.91 14.29 2.79
N VAL A 115 -0.53 13.13 2.28
CA VAL A 115 0.39 12.97 1.14
C VAL A 115 -0.28 12.34 -0.08
N THR A 116 -1.61 12.17 -0.03
CA THR A 116 -2.40 11.56 -1.09
C THR A 116 -3.22 12.64 -1.80
N ASP A 117 -3.30 12.59 -3.11
CA ASP A 117 -4.11 13.47 -3.93
C ASP A 117 -4.93 12.71 -5.00
N GLU A 118 -5.82 13.43 -5.68
CA GLU A 118 -6.72 12.86 -6.69
C GLU A 118 -5.94 12.24 -7.87
N ILE A 119 -4.82 12.85 -8.28
CA ILE A 119 -3.99 12.32 -9.38
C ILE A 119 -3.41 10.98 -8.99
N MET A 120 -2.89 10.86 -7.77
CA MET A 120 -2.37 9.59 -7.23
C MET A 120 -3.47 8.54 -7.19
N LEU A 121 -4.65 8.86 -6.66
CA LEU A 121 -5.80 7.95 -6.59
C LEU A 121 -6.24 7.45 -7.96
N LEU A 122 -6.30 8.34 -8.95
CA LEU A 122 -6.62 7.98 -10.34
C LEU A 122 -5.59 7.01 -10.95
N LYS A 123 -4.30 7.23 -10.67
CA LYS A 123 -3.23 6.32 -11.14
C LYS A 123 -3.30 4.97 -10.42
N MET A 124 -3.55 4.97 -9.11
CA MET A 124 -3.76 3.76 -8.33
C MET A 124 -4.94 2.95 -8.89
N LYS A 125 -6.09 3.58 -9.11
CA LYS A 125 -7.27 2.94 -9.69
C LYS A 125 -6.98 2.33 -11.07
N LYS A 126 -6.32 3.09 -11.96
CA LYS A 126 -5.97 2.63 -13.31
C LYS A 126 -4.99 1.46 -13.32
N SER A 127 -4.13 1.35 -12.32
CA SER A 127 -3.17 0.25 -12.17
C SER A 127 -3.76 -0.98 -11.44
N GLY A 128 -5.06 -0.97 -11.12
CA GLY A 128 -5.76 -2.10 -10.52
C GLY A 128 -5.96 -2.01 -9.00
N CYS A 129 -5.71 -0.86 -8.36
CA CYS A 129 -6.04 -0.68 -6.95
C CYS A 129 -7.55 -0.79 -6.73
N THR A 130 -7.97 -1.73 -5.88
CA THR A 130 -9.37 -1.98 -5.55
C THR A 130 -9.77 -1.40 -4.22
N HIS A 131 -8.87 -1.38 -3.24
CA HIS A 131 -9.14 -0.92 -1.89
C HIS A 131 -7.97 -0.11 -1.33
N ILE A 132 -8.31 0.98 -0.66
CA ILE A 132 -7.39 1.74 0.17
C ILE A 132 -7.94 1.80 1.60
N THR A 133 -7.07 1.65 2.57
CA THR A 133 -7.42 1.84 3.97
C THR A 133 -7.03 3.26 4.40
N LEU A 134 -7.98 3.97 4.99
CA LEU A 134 -7.76 5.27 5.62
C LEU A 134 -7.93 5.10 7.13
N ALA A 135 -6.94 5.55 7.90
CA ALA A 135 -6.92 5.38 9.35
C ALA A 135 -7.18 6.71 10.06
N PRO A 136 -8.43 7.02 10.46
CA PRO A 136 -8.77 8.24 11.20
C PRO A 136 -8.27 8.21 12.65
N GLU A 137 -8.06 7.04 13.24
CA GLU A 137 -7.66 6.75 14.64
C GLU A 137 -8.63 7.33 15.69
N SER A 138 -9.02 8.61 15.57
CA SER A 138 -9.97 9.28 16.44
C SER A 138 -10.75 10.36 15.69
N GLY A 139 -12.01 10.57 16.04
CA GLY A 139 -12.80 11.70 15.55
C GLY A 139 -12.50 13.02 16.26
N SER A 140 -11.63 13.04 17.27
CA SER A 140 -11.23 14.23 18.02
C SER A 140 -9.89 14.76 17.54
N GLU A 141 -9.85 15.99 17.03
CA GLU A 141 -8.59 16.64 16.63
C GLU A 141 -7.61 16.76 17.80
N ARG A 142 -8.10 17.07 19.02
CA ARG A 142 -7.26 17.12 20.21
C ARG A 142 -6.57 15.78 20.46
N VAL A 143 -7.31 14.67 20.38
CA VAL A 143 -6.73 13.32 20.55
C VAL A 143 -5.70 13.04 19.46
N MET A 144 -5.98 13.42 18.22
CA MET A 144 -5.07 13.23 17.10
C MET A 144 -3.77 14.01 17.25
N GLN A 145 -3.84 15.26 17.72
CA GLN A 145 -2.68 16.13 17.83
C GLN A 145 -1.87 15.86 19.10
N GLU A 146 -2.54 15.77 20.27
CA GLU A 146 -1.88 15.72 21.57
C GLU A 146 -1.53 14.30 22.02
N ILE A 147 -2.40 13.32 21.73
CA ILE A 147 -2.24 11.94 22.21
C ILE A 147 -1.64 11.06 21.13
N VAL A 148 -2.28 10.97 19.97
CA VAL A 148 -1.83 10.14 18.85
C VAL A 148 -0.58 10.70 18.18
N GLN A 149 -0.43 12.01 18.16
CA GLN A 149 0.67 12.73 17.51
C GLN A 149 0.82 12.35 16.02
N LYS A 150 -0.29 12.28 15.31
CA LYS A 150 -0.32 11.92 13.88
C LYS A 150 0.37 12.95 12.97
N GLY A 151 0.70 14.11 13.52
CA GLY A 151 1.37 15.21 12.84
C GLY A 151 0.44 16.38 12.57
N LYS A 152 1.02 17.58 12.46
CA LYS A 152 0.28 18.83 12.22
C LYS A 152 -0.38 18.90 10.83
N ASP A 153 0.06 18.05 9.94
CA ASP A 153 -0.47 17.88 8.58
C ASP A 153 -1.73 16.99 8.52
N PHE A 154 -2.16 16.41 9.65
CA PHE A 154 -3.41 15.65 9.74
C PHE A 154 -4.61 16.60 9.83
N SER A 155 -5.64 16.32 9.03
CA SER A 155 -6.94 16.98 9.06
C SER A 155 -8.05 15.97 8.75
N HIS A 156 -9.14 16.00 9.52
CA HIS A 156 -10.32 15.17 9.25
C HIS A 156 -10.98 15.54 7.91
N ASP A 157 -11.02 16.83 7.58
CA ASP A 157 -11.60 17.30 6.31
C ASP A 157 -10.83 16.72 5.12
N GLN A 158 -9.50 16.77 5.16
CA GLN A 158 -8.66 16.17 4.13
C GLN A 158 -8.88 14.66 4.02
N LEU A 159 -8.99 13.96 5.15
CA LEU A 159 -9.26 12.52 5.16
C LEU A 159 -10.62 12.20 4.52
N LEU A 160 -11.65 13.01 4.81
CA LEU A 160 -12.98 12.88 4.19
C LEU A 160 -12.95 13.17 2.70
N ASP A 161 -12.20 14.19 2.27
CA ASP A 161 -12.07 14.55 0.84
C ASP A 161 -11.35 13.46 0.05
N ILE A 162 -10.28 12.87 0.61
CA ILE A 162 -9.62 11.71 0.00
C ILE A 162 -10.57 10.51 -0.07
N GLY A 163 -11.34 10.23 1.00
CA GLY A 163 -12.35 9.16 0.99
C GLY A 163 -13.42 9.37 -0.08
N ARG A 164 -13.93 10.59 -0.25
CA ARG A 164 -14.89 10.94 -1.31
C ARG A 164 -14.28 10.79 -2.71
N SER A 165 -13.03 11.21 -2.88
CA SER A 165 -12.33 11.09 -4.17
C SER A 165 -12.05 9.64 -4.54
N ALA A 166 -11.72 8.80 -3.57
CA ALA A 166 -11.48 7.37 -3.77
C ALA A 166 -12.77 6.58 -4.11
N SER A 167 -13.94 7.10 -3.71
CA SER A 167 -15.25 6.46 -3.96
C SER A 167 -15.81 6.71 -5.36
N LYS A 168 -15.18 7.58 -6.15
CA LYS A 168 -15.54 7.89 -7.56
C LYS A 168 -14.84 6.93 -8.52
#